data_53c6fe02020c4a6cdd630ac9c2c637e0
#
_entry.id   53c6fe02020c4a6cdd630ac9c2c637e0
#
_cell.length_a   1.000
_cell.length_b   1.000
_cell.length_c   1.000
_cell.angle_alpha   90.00
_cell.angle_beta   90.00
_cell.angle_gamma   90.00
#
_symmetry.space_group_name_H-M   'P 1'
#
loop_
_entity.id
_entity.type
_entity.pdbx_description
1 polymer ?
#
loop_
_entity_poly.entity_id
_entity_poly.type
_entity_poly.pdbx_seq_one_letter_code
_entity_poly.pdbx_strand_id
1 'polypeptide(L)'
;KRWYDGYQIGKYHVYNPNAVVNLMLEGEFQSYWSGTASYEAIVPLINMDFDGLKSAVIEMLSGDHVPIDVTSFQNDTVSFANKDDVLTYLIHLGYLAYDRTFRTAFIPNEEIRQELILATKRKKWNELIVFQKESEQLLKDTIQMNGNAVAKEIEKIHREYTSVIQYNNENSLSSVLSIALSLIHI
;
A
#
# COMPACT_ATOMS: atom_id res chain seq x y z
N LYS A 1 -4.69 -14.47 14.89
CA LYS A 1 -3.50 -14.23 14.05
C LYS A 1 -3.74 -13.12 13.04
N ARG A 2 -4.66 -13.24 12.09
CA ARG A 2 -4.88 -12.28 10.99
C ARG A 2 -5.02 -10.81 11.44
N TRP A 3 -5.63 -10.55 12.59
CA TRP A 3 -5.98 -9.19 13.03
C TRP A 3 -4.88 -8.44 13.77
N TYR A 4 -4.12 -9.11 14.64
CA TYR A 4 -3.24 -8.42 15.59
C TYR A 4 -1.83 -9.01 15.68
N ASP A 5 -1.52 -10.03 14.87
CA ASP A 5 -0.19 -10.62 14.71
C ASP A 5 0.59 -9.88 13.60
N GLY A 6 1.81 -10.27 13.35
CA GLY A 6 2.63 -9.79 12.23
C GLY A 6 3.87 -9.04 12.66
N TYR A 7 4.06 -8.83 13.96
CA TYR A 7 5.32 -8.30 14.50
C TYR A 7 6.21 -9.43 14.94
N GLN A 8 7.53 -9.24 14.79
CA GLN A 8 8.49 -10.26 15.19
C GLN A 8 9.66 -9.65 15.96
N ILE A 9 9.96 -10.21 17.14
CA ILE A 9 11.14 -9.89 17.92
C ILE A 9 12.00 -11.15 18.05
N GLY A 10 13.08 -11.21 17.24
CA GLY A 10 13.88 -12.42 17.13
C GLY A 10 13.04 -13.58 16.57
N LYS A 11 12.89 -14.65 17.33
CA LYS A 11 12.06 -15.83 16.97
C LYS A 11 10.61 -15.76 17.46
N TYR A 12 10.24 -14.72 18.18
CA TYR A 12 8.92 -14.60 18.81
C TYR A 12 7.99 -13.74 17.99
N HIS A 13 6.76 -14.22 17.80
CA HIS A 13 5.65 -13.43 17.29
C HIS A 13 5.07 -12.58 18.41
N VAL A 14 4.81 -11.31 18.10
CA VAL A 14 4.29 -10.33 19.06
C VAL A 14 2.98 -9.78 18.54
N TYR A 15 2.00 -9.75 19.42
CA TYR A 15 0.68 -9.15 19.17
C TYR A 15 0.63 -7.75 19.76
N ASN A 16 -0.18 -6.88 19.20
CA ASN A 16 -0.49 -5.59 19.79
C ASN A 16 -1.24 -5.83 21.13
N PRO A 17 -0.63 -5.51 22.30
CA PRO A 17 -1.25 -5.81 23.59
C PRO A 17 -2.58 -5.07 23.79
N ASN A 18 -2.66 -3.81 23.37
CA ASN A 18 -3.87 -3.00 23.50
C ASN A 18 -5.03 -3.60 22.70
N ALA A 19 -4.79 -3.98 21.46
CA ALA A 19 -5.81 -4.60 20.62
C ALA A 19 -6.30 -5.95 21.18
N VAL A 20 -5.38 -6.76 21.71
CA VAL A 20 -5.75 -8.05 22.32
C VAL A 20 -6.59 -7.86 23.57
N VAL A 21 -6.24 -6.90 24.45
CA VAL A 21 -7.01 -6.61 25.67
C VAL A 21 -8.42 -6.12 25.30
N ASN A 22 -8.54 -5.19 24.37
CA ASN A 22 -9.84 -4.67 23.96
C ASN A 22 -10.69 -5.75 23.27
N LEU A 23 -10.09 -6.59 22.43
CA LEU A 23 -10.79 -7.76 21.86
C LEU A 23 -11.35 -8.67 22.96
N MET A 24 -10.59 -8.91 24.03
CA MET A 24 -11.05 -9.76 25.14
C MET A 24 -12.17 -9.10 25.96
N LEU A 25 -12.21 -7.77 26.01
CA LEU A 25 -13.25 -7.02 26.72
C LEU A 25 -14.53 -6.87 25.88
N GLU A 26 -14.41 -6.60 24.59
CA GLU A 26 -15.54 -6.29 23.71
C GLU A 26 -16.03 -7.49 22.91
N GLY A 27 -15.19 -8.49 22.68
CA GLY A 27 -15.52 -9.71 21.94
C GLY A 27 -15.58 -9.54 20.43
N GLU A 28 -15.22 -8.37 19.89
CA GLU A 28 -15.31 -8.06 18.47
C GLU A 28 -13.95 -7.82 17.82
N PHE A 29 -13.78 -8.34 16.59
CA PHE A 29 -12.59 -8.08 15.80
C PHE A 29 -12.76 -6.76 15.02
N GLN A 30 -12.08 -5.72 15.49
CA GLN A 30 -12.08 -4.39 14.87
C GLN A 30 -10.74 -3.69 15.10
N SER A 31 -10.55 -2.51 14.51
CA SER A 31 -9.39 -1.68 14.83
C SER A 31 -9.61 -0.96 16.15
N TYR A 32 -8.66 -1.14 17.05
CA TYR A 32 -8.57 -0.43 18.33
C TYR A 32 -7.55 0.72 18.31
N TRP A 33 -6.96 0.98 17.14
CA TRP A 33 -6.03 2.08 16.92
C TRP A 33 -6.72 3.39 16.57
N SER A 34 -7.90 3.33 15.95
CA SER A 34 -8.63 4.50 15.44
C SER A 34 -9.04 5.51 16.51
N GLY A 35 -9.06 5.11 17.78
CA GLY A 35 -9.30 5.99 18.94
C GLY A 35 -8.06 6.67 19.52
N THR A 36 -6.87 6.45 18.94
CA THR A 36 -5.62 7.01 19.43
C THR A 36 -5.14 8.16 18.55
N ALA A 37 -4.39 9.11 19.14
CA ALA A 37 -3.72 10.20 18.41
C ALA A 37 -2.78 9.71 17.30
N SER A 38 -2.49 8.42 17.29
CA SER A 38 -1.64 7.75 16.32
C SER A 38 -2.16 7.85 14.89
N TYR A 39 -3.47 7.77 14.69
CA TYR A 39 -4.09 7.87 13.36
C TYR A 39 -3.82 9.24 12.69
N GLU A 40 -3.90 10.33 13.44
CA GLU A 40 -3.64 11.67 12.92
C GLU A 40 -2.17 11.87 12.52
N ALA A 41 -1.26 11.09 13.10
CA ALA A 41 0.15 11.13 12.77
C ALA A 41 0.48 10.46 11.43
N ILE A 42 -0.26 9.40 11.03
CA ILE A 42 0.03 8.68 9.76
C ILE A 42 -0.35 9.50 8.54
N VAL A 43 -1.50 10.18 8.58
CA VAL A 43 -2.05 10.87 7.42
C VAL A 43 -1.08 11.88 6.79
N PRO A 44 -0.37 12.72 7.55
CA PRO A 44 0.65 13.59 6.98
C PRO A 44 1.80 12.81 6.33
N LEU A 45 2.26 11.72 6.97
CA LEU A 45 3.41 10.93 6.54
C LEU A 45 3.19 10.27 5.19
N ILE A 46 2.10 9.52 5.04
CA ILE A 46 1.79 8.82 3.78
C ILE A 46 1.38 9.76 2.64
N ASN A 47 1.08 11.02 2.97
CA ASN A 47 0.75 12.04 1.97
C ASN A 47 1.92 12.96 1.63
N MET A 48 3.13 12.70 2.12
CA MET A 48 4.32 13.39 1.69
C MET A 48 4.58 13.16 0.20
N ASP A 49 5.09 14.19 -0.47
CA ASP A 49 5.33 14.13 -1.92
C ASP A 49 6.72 13.56 -2.24
N PHE A 50 6.96 12.34 -1.79
CA PHE A 50 8.15 11.58 -2.15
C PHE A 50 7.83 10.61 -3.28
N ASP A 51 8.72 10.58 -4.28
CA ASP A 51 8.59 9.66 -5.42
C ASP A 51 8.54 8.20 -4.94
N GLY A 52 7.53 7.47 -5.43
CA GLY A 52 7.29 6.08 -5.10
C GLY A 52 6.66 5.80 -3.73
N LEU A 53 6.46 6.80 -2.85
CA LEU A 53 5.86 6.56 -1.52
C LEU A 53 4.43 6.06 -1.62
N LYS A 54 3.61 6.72 -2.44
CA LYS A 54 2.20 6.33 -2.62
C LYS A 54 2.08 4.94 -3.25
N SER A 55 2.90 4.66 -4.27
CA SER A 55 2.95 3.34 -4.90
C SER A 55 3.31 2.27 -3.88
N ALA A 56 4.34 2.48 -3.07
CA ALA A 56 4.75 1.55 -2.02
C ALA A 56 3.62 1.25 -1.02
N VAL A 57 2.88 2.27 -0.59
CA VAL A 57 1.73 2.06 0.32
C VAL A 57 0.62 1.26 -0.35
N ILE A 58 0.33 1.52 -1.62
CA ILE A 58 -0.68 0.79 -2.39
C ILE A 58 -0.27 -0.68 -2.58
N GLU A 59 0.98 -0.95 -2.94
CA GLU A 59 1.53 -2.30 -3.06
C GLU A 59 1.35 -3.06 -1.74
N MET A 60 1.74 -2.46 -0.62
CA MET A 60 1.55 -3.07 0.70
C MET A 60 0.08 -3.27 1.06
N LEU A 61 -0.83 -2.37 0.66
CA LEU A 61 -2.28 -2.54 0.85
C LEU A 61 -2.84 -3.71 0.04
N SER A 62 -2.21 -4.05 -1.08
CA SER A 62 -2.55 -5.23 -1.90
C SER A 62 -2.03 -6.54 -1.29
N GLY A 63 -1.15 -6.47 -0.31
CA GLY A 63 -0.58 -7.62 0.40
C GLY A 63 0.88 -7.92 0.02
N ASP A 64 1.50 -7.07 -0.78
CA ASP A 64 2.85 -7.23 -1.24
C ASP A 64 3.88 -6.70 -0.23
N HIS A 65 5.11 -7.13 -0.39
CA HIS A 65 6.26 -6.69 0.36
C HIS A 65 7.09 -5.72 -0.49
N VAL A 66 7.38 -4.53 0.03
CA VAL A 66 8.10 -3.48 -0.70
C VAL A 66 9.55 -3.41 -0.24
N PRO A 67 10.53 -3.48 -1.15
CA PRO A 67 11.93 -3.28 -0.82
C PRO A 67 12.19 -1.91 -0.19
N ILE A 68 12.95 -1.88 0.90
CA ILE A 68 13.25 -0.67 1.65
C ILE A 68 14.71 -0.65 2.13
N ASP A 69 15.34 0.51 2.07
CA ASP A 69 16.63 0.75 2.72
C ASP A 69 16.44 1.47 4.05
N VAL A 70 16.59 0.73 5.13
CA VAL A 70 16.47 1.26 6.50
C VAL A 70 17.76 1.88 7.02
N THR A 71 18.85 1.84 6.25
CA THR A 71 20.19 2.30 6.71
C THR A 71 20.36 3.80 6.63
N SER A 72 19.61 4.48 5.76
CA SER A 72 19.67 5.94 5.58
C SER A 72 18.93 6.72 6.67
N PHE A 73 18.00 6.07 7.38
CA PHE A 73 17.19 6.71 8.39
C PHE A 73 18.02 7.12 9.62
N GLN A 74 18.17 8.41 9.79
CA GLN A 74 18.70 8.97 11.04
C GLN A 74 17.51 9.20 11.98
N ASN A 75 17.63 8.72 13.20
CA ASN A 75 16.55 8.78 14.22
C ASN A 75 16.22 10.22 14.66
N ASP A 76 16.48 11.18 13.79
CA ASP A 76 16.16 12.58 13.94
C ASP A 76 14.81 12.83 13.23
N THR A 77 13.77 13.02 14.04
CA THR A 77 12.38 13.18 13.59
C THR A 77 12.10 14.46 12.80
N VAL A 78 13.12 15.20 12.44
CA VAL A 78 12.98 16.56 11.90
C VAL A 78 12.96 16.62 10.38
N SER A 79 13.55 15.66 9.68
CA SER A 79 13.58 15.71 8.20
C SER A 79 13.58 14.33 7.54
N PHE A 80 12.55 14.06 6.75
CA PHE A 80 12.54 12.92 5.82
C PHE A 80 13.14 13.39 4.50
N ALA A 81 14.09 12.66 3.95
CA ALA A 81 14.74 12.98 2.68
C ALA A 81 14.13 12.21 1.49
N ASN A 82 13.53 11.06 1.76
CA ASN A 82 12.99 10.15 0.74
C ASN A 82 11.87 9.26 1.30
N LYS A 83 11.27 8.42 0.43
CA LYS A 83 10.22 7.47 0.81
C LYS A 83 10.68 6.46 1.86
N ASP A 84 11.93 6.01 1.80
CA ASP A 84 12.44 4.97 2.68
C ASP A 84 12.57 5.46 4.12
N ASP A 85 12.88 6.75 4.31
CA ASP A 85 12.87 7.38 5.62
C ASP A 85 11.47 7.38 6.23
N VAL A 86 10.44 7.74 5.44
CA VAL A 86 9.05 7.73 5.89
C VAL A 86 8.59 6.31 6.22
N LEU A 87 8.88 5.34 5.35
CA LEU A 87 8.52 3.95 5.58
C LEU A 87 9.25 3.37 6.80
N THR A 88 10.54 3.70 6.98
CA THR A 88 11.31 3.30 8.16
C THR A 88 10.71 3.89 9.43
N TYR A 89 10.30 5.15 9.39
CA TYR A 89 9.63 5.78 10.53
C TYR A 89 8.30 5.09 10.85
N LEU A 90 7.50 4.72 9.84
CA LEU A 90 6.28 3.95 10.02
C LEU A 90 6.55 2.55 10.62
N ILE A 91 7.69 1.93 10.32
CA ILE A 91 8.13 0.69 11.00
C ILE A 91 8.42 0.95 12.47
N HIS A 92 9.13 2.02 12.81
CA HIS A 92 9.41 2.39 14.21
C HIS A 92 8.14 2.71 15.00
N LEU A 93 7.14 3.29 14.37
CA LEU A 93 5.83 3.54 14.98
C LEU A 93 4.94 2.30 15.09
N GLY A 94 5.33 1.18 14.44
CA GLY A 94 4.57 -0.07 14.46
C GLY A 94 3.44 -0.14 13.42
N TYR A 95 3.39 0.78 12.45
CA TYR A 95 2.44 0.71 11.34
C TYR A 95 2.87 -0.22 10.23
N LEU A 96 4.16 -0.43 10.09
CA LEU A 96 4.72 -1.40 9.17
C LEU A 96 5.56 -2.41 9.92
N ALA A 97 5.69 -3.60 9.37
CA ALA A 97 6.65 -4.60 9.79
C ALA A 97 7.81 -4.66 8.80
N TYR A 98 8.94 -5.17 9.24
CA TYR A 98 10.16 -5.29 8.46
C TYR A 98 10.68 -6.72 8.44
N ASP A 99 10.82 -7.28 7.24
CA ASP A 99 11.52 -8.54 7.04
C ASP A 99 13.01 -8.28 6.80
N ARG A 100 13.83 -8.69 7.76
CA ARG A 100 15.30 -8.51 7.70
C ARG A 100 15.96 -9.38 6.65
N THR A 101 15.36 -10.53 6.32
CA THR A 101 15.93 -11.48 5.37
C THR A 101 15.83 -10.95 3.95
N PHE A 102 14.65 -10.44 3.60
CA PHE A 102 14.36 -9.91 2.27
C PHE A 102 14.52 -8.39 2.17
N ARG A 103 14.78 -7.71 3.29
CA ARG A 103 14.87 -6.24 3.39
C ARG A 103 13.63 -5.55 2.83
N THR A 104 12.46 -6.00 3.26
CA THR A 104 11.18 -5.50 2.78
C THR A 104 10.32 -5.01 3.93
N ALA A 105 9.54 -3.95 3.67
CA ALA A 105 8.46 -3.50 4.54
C ALA A 105 7.13 -4.11 4.08
N PHE A 106 6.22 -4.36 5.01
CA PHE A 106 4.89 -4.85 4.72
C PHE A 106 3.89 -4.47 5.82
N ILE A 107 2.60 -4.57 5.53
CA ILE A 107 1.53 -4.33 6.51
C ILE A 107 1.37 -5.59 7.38
N PRO A 108 1.56 -5.49 8.71
CA PRO A 108 1.67 -6.66 9.57
C PRO A 108 0.35 -7.42 9.76
N ASN A 109 -0.79 -6.72 9.73
CA ASN A 109 -2.07 -7.31 10.08
C ASN A 109 -3.27 -6.51 9.54
N GLU A 110 -4.46 -7.08 9.71
CA GLU A 110 -5.70 -6.49 9.21
C GLU A 110 -6.08 -5.19 9.95
N GLU A 111 -5.75 -5.06 11.23
CA GLU A 111 -5.99 -3.84 12.01
C GLU A 111 -5.29 -2.64 11.35
N ILE A 112 -4.00 -2.76 11.11
CA ILE A 112 -3.20 -1.70 10.47
C ILE A 112 -3.63 -1.48 9.01
N ARG A 113 -3.99 -2.56 8.29
CA ARG A 113 -4.48 -2.45 6.93
C ARG A 113 -5.72 -1.57 6.86
N GLN A 114 -6.66 -1.74 7.77
CA GLN A 114 -7.87 -0.90 7.83
C GLN A 114 -7.54 0.56 8.15
N GLU A 115 -6.62 0.82 9.07
CA GLU A 115 -6.18 2.18 9.39
C GLU A 115 -5.56 2.88 8.18
N LEU A 116 -4.68 2.21 7.44
CA LEU A 116 -4.09 2.75 6.23
C LEU A 116 -5.13 3.00 5.13
N ILE A 117 -6.10 2.09 4.95
CA ILE A 117 -7.22 2.30 4.02
C ILE A 117 -8.03 3.56 4.41
N LEU A 118 -8.32 3.74 5.69
CA LEU A 118 -9.03 4.93 6.15
C LEU A 118 -8.22 6.22 5.93
N ALA A 119 -6.92 6.16 6.16
CA ALA A 119 -6.01 7.28 5.93
C ALA A 119 -5.94 7.68 4.44
N THR A 120 -5.97 6.70 3.53
CA THR A 120 -5.98 6.96 2.09
C THR A 120 -7.30 7.54 1.58
N LYS A 121 -8.45 7.17 2.17
CA LYS A 121 -9.77 7.65 1.75
C LYS A 121 -9.97 9.16 1.96
N ARG A 122 -9.30 9.80 2.88
CA ARG A 122 -9.48 11.22 3.20
C ARG A 122 -8.87 12.20 2.20
N LYS A 123 -7.94 11.79 1.33
CA LYS A 123 -7.31 12.66 0.33
C LYS A 123 -7.13 11.91 -1.00
N LYS A 124 -7.89 12.27 -2.03
CA LYS A 124 -7.67 12.01 -3.49
C LYS A 124 -6.92 10.72 -3.93
N TRP A 125 -6.75 9.74 -3.03
CA TRP A 125 -6.21 8.43 -3.34
C TRP A 125 -7.24 7.54 -4.02
N ASN A 126 -8.51 7.99 -4.06
CA ASN A 126 -9.58 7.21 -4.69
C ASN A 126 -9.26 6.84 -6.13
N GLU A 127 -8.64 7.75 -6.88
CA GLU A 127 -8.24 7.48 -8.27
C GLU A 127 -7.22 6.34 -8.36
N LEU A 128 -6.21 6.34 -7.48
CA LEU A 128 -5.19 5.28 -7.46
C LEU A 128 -5.76 3.93 -6.98
N ILE A 129 -6.66 3.94 -5.99
CA ILE A 129 -7.32 2.72 -5.51
C ILE A 129 -8.27 2.15 -6.57
N VAL A 130 -8.97 3.03 -7.30
CA VAL A 130 -9.82 2.62 -8.43
C VAL A 130 -8.95 2.01 -9.54
N PHE A 131 -7.86 2.68 -9.90
CA PHE A 131 -6.94 2.20 -10.93
C PHE A 131 -6.31 0.85 -10.57
N GLN A 132 -5.93 0.65 -9.31
CA GLN A 132 -5.41 -0.65 -8.85
C GLN A 132 -6.46 -1.76 -8.95
N LYS A 133 -7.71 -1.50 -8.53
CA LYS A 133 -8.80 -2.48 -8.66
C LYS A 133 -9.11 -2.82 -10.13
N GLU A 134 -9.03 -1.84 -11.01
CA GLU A 134 -9.21 -2.02 -12.44
C GLU A 134 -8.08 -2.87 -13.02
N SER A 135 -6.84 -2.65 -12.57
CA SER A 135 -5.68 -3.45 -12.96
C SER A 135 -5.80 -4.90 -12.48
N GLU A 136 -6.22 -5.14 -11.23
CA GLU A 136 -6.50 -6.48 -10.71
C GLU A 136 -7.61 -7.19 -11.50
N GLN A 137 -8.65 -6.47 -11.90
CA GLN A 137 -9.73 -7.01 -12.71
C GLN A 137 -9.25 -7.34 -14.13
N LEU A 138 -8.43 -6.46 -14.72
CA LEU A 138 -7.82 -6.68 -16.03
C LEU A 138 -6.94 -7.95 -16.05
N LEU A 139 -6.13 -8.15 -14.99
CA LEU A 139 -5.33 -9.38 -14.84
C LEU A 139 -6.23 -10.61 -14.79
N LYS A 140 -7.27 -10.58 -13.96
CA LYS A 140 -8.20 -11.68 -13.79
C LYS A 140 -8.90 -12.04 -15.11
N ASP A 141 -9.37 -11.05 -15.84
CA ASP A 141 -10.01 -11.24 -17.15
C ASP A 141 -9.00 -11.77 -18.20
N THR A 142 -7.75 -11.33 -18.12
CA THR A 142 -6.65 -11.83 -18.97
C THR A 142 -6.39 -13.31 -18.71
N ILE A 143 -6.24 -13.70 -17.44
CA ILE A 143 -6.03 -15.11 -17.05
C ILE A 143 -7.22 -15.98 -17.46
N GLN A 144 -8.44 -15.45 -17.38
CA GLN A 144 -9.66 -16.14 -17.79
C GLN A 144 -9.89 -16.13 -19.31
N MET A 145 -8.96 -15.56 -20.09
CA MET A 145 -9.06 -15.40 -21.55
C MET A 145 -10.33 -14.66 -22.01
N ASN A 146 -10.85 -13.75 -21.19
CA ASN A 146 -12.01 -12.93 -21.50
C ASN A 146 -11.61 -11.70 -22.37
N GLY A 147 -11.29 -11.96 -23.64
CA GLY A 147 -10.75 -10.93 -24.53
C GLY A 147 -11.63 -9.69 -24.70
N ASN A 148 -12.95 -9.84 -24.64
CA ASN A 148 -13.87 -8.70 -24.74
C ASN A 148 -13.82 -7.79 -23.51
N ALA A 149 -13.72 -8.37 -22.32
CA ALA A 149 -13.57 -7.59 -21.06
C ALA A 149 -12.21 -6.89 -21.03
N VAL A 150 -11.15 -7.60 -21.39
CA VAL A 150 -9.79 -7.04 -21.49
C VAL A 150 -9.74 -5.85 -22.46
N ALA A 151 -10.28 -6.00 -23.66
CA ALA A 151 -10.31 -4.93 -24.67
C ALA A 151 -11.06 -3.69 -24.17
N LYS A 152 -12.21 -3.90 -23.51
CA LYS A 152 -13.04 -2.82 -22.97
C LYS A 152 -12.34 -2.08 -21.83
N GLU A 153 -11.64 -2.81 -20.96
CA GLU A 153 -10.93 -2.20 -19.84
C GLU A 153 -9.69 -1.44 -20.31
N ILE A 154 -8.95 -1.98 -21.28
CA ILE A 154 -7.83 -1.26 -21.92
C ILE A 154 -8.34 0.01 -22.61
N GLU A 155 -9.47 -0.04 -23.33
CA GLU A 155 -10.07 1.14 -23.96
C GLU A 155 -10.46 2.22 -22.92
N LYS A 156 -10.99 1.81 -21.78
CA LYS A 156 -11.32 2.71 -20.68
C LYS A 156 -10.09 3.38 -20.09
N ILE A 157 -9.08 2.59 -19.71
CA ILE A 157 -7.79 3.09 -19.20
C ILE A 157 -7.16 4.05 -20.21
N HIS A 158 -7.16 3.67 -21.49
CA HIS A 158 -6.69 4.52 -22.56
C HIS A 158 -7.41 5.87 -22.60
N ARG A 159 -8.72 5.88 -22.52
CA ARG A 159 -9.54 7.10 -22.58
C ARG A 159 -9.37 8.01 -21.38
N GLU A 160 -9.23 7.44 -20.17
CA GLU A 160 -9.14 8.19 -18.93
C GLU A 160 -7.74 8.75 -18.65
N TYR A 161 -6.69 7.99 -18.98
CA TYR A 161 -5.32 8.32 -18.56
C TYR A 161 -4.43 8.81 -19.72
N THR A 162 -4.85 8.71 -20.97
CA THR A 162 -4.02 9.09 -22.13
C THR A 162 -4.44 10.37 -22.83
N SER A 163 -5.41 11.11 -22.31
CA SER A 163 -5.80 12.41 -22.86
C SER A 163 -4.65 13.44 -22.90
N VAL A 164 -3.54 13.18 -22.20
CA VAL A 164 -2.34 14.03 -22.13
C VAL A 164 -1.20 13.52 -23.03
N ILE A 165 -1.25 12.25 -23.49
CA ILE A 165 -0.19 11.67 -24.32
C ILE A 165 -0.68 11.61 -25.75
N GLN A 166 -0.10 12.44 -26.65
CA GLN A 166 -0.39 12.37 -28.07
C GLN A 166 0.08 11.03 -28.64
N TYR A 167 -0.89 10.25 -29.11
CA TYR A 167 -0.68 8.94 -29.72
C TYR A 167 -0.18 9.09 -31.13
N ASN A 168 1.06 8.77 -31.40
CA ASN A 168 1.59 8.74 -32.74
C ASN A 168 2.36 7.47 -33.12
N ASN A 169 2.53 6.50 -32.23
CA ASN A 169 3.28 5.29 -32.55
C ASN A 169 3.03 4.11 -31.59
N GLU A 170 3.56 2.95 -31.97
CA GLU A 170 3.52 1.68 -31.23
C GLU A 170 4.09 1.78 -29.78
N ASN A 171 5.05 2.68 -29.56
CA ASN A 171 5.65 2.91 -28.24
C ASN A 171 4.63 3.51 -27.25
N SER A 172 3.69 4.31 -27.73
CA SER A 172 2.65 4.91 -26.89
C SER A 172 1.65 3.85 -26.40
N LEU A 173 1.28 2.91 -27.28
CA LEU A 173 0.42 1.77 -26.91
C LEU A 173 1.14 0.85 -25.91
N SER A 174 2.40 0.55 -26.15
CA SER A 174 3.23 -0.23 -25.23
C SER A 174 3.34 0.44 -23.86
N SER A 175 3.49 1.76 -23.80
CA SER A 175 3.53 2.52 -22.54
C SER A 175 2.22 2.43 -21.77
N VAL A 176 1.05 2.50 -22.45
CA VAL A 176 -0.26 2.34 -21.80
C VAL A 176 -0.44 0.94 -21.26
N LEU A 177 -0.10 -0.08 -22.05
CA LEU A 177 -0.13 -1.47 -21.60
C LEU A 177 0.83 -1.69 -20.43
N SER A 178 2.02 -1.10 -20.46
CA SER A 178 2.98 -1.17 -19.36
C SER A 178 2.46 -0.48 -18.11
N ILE A 179 1.81 0.67 -18.21
CA ILE A 179 1.17 1.35 -17.07
C ILE A 179 0.01 0.50 -16.54
N ALA A 180 -0.87 0.00 -17.39
CA ALA A 180 -1.99 -0.85 -16.99
C ALA A 180 -1.54 -2.16 -16.34
N LEU A 181 -0.39 -2.72 -16.76
CA LEU A 181 0.16 -3.98 -16.29
C LEU A 181 1.24 -3.80 -15.20
N SER A 182 1.86 -2.62 -15.06
CA SER A 182 2.93 -2.39 -14.07
C SER A 182 2.44 -2.41 -12.62
N LEU A 183 1.15 -2.17 -12.40
CA LEU A 183 0.51 -2.31 -11.09
C LEU A 183 0.07 -3.75 -10.79
N ILE A 184 0.20 -4.63 -11.77
CA ILE A 184 0.01 -6.07 -11.65
C ILE A 184 1.43 -6.64 -11.60
N HIS A 185 1.98 -6.82 -10.40
CA HIS A 185 3.27 -7.51 -10.25
C HIS A 185 3.16 -8.93 -10.80
N ILE A 186 3.56 -9.10 -12.07
CA ILE A 186 3.90 -10.39 -12.65
C ILE A 186 5.41 -10.52 -12.60
#